data_dfee08fdfe9f735d74af907e021b0795
#
_entry.id   dfee08fdfe9f735d74af907e021b0795
#
_cell.length_a   1.000
_cell.length_b   1.000
_cell.length_c   1.000
_cell.angle_alpha   90.00
_cell.angle_beta   90.00
_cell.angle_gamma   90.00
#
_symmetry.space_group_name_H-M   'P 1'
#
loop_
_entity.id
_entity.type
_entity.pdbx_description
1 polymer ?
#
loop_
_entity_poly.entity_id
_entity_poly.type
_entity_poly.pdbx_seq_one_letter_code
_entity_poly.pdbx_strand_id
1 'polypeptide(L)'
;ASTIYTACLYADLKVTERAPHMFTVTYVQLGMDATIYWGSLDYKFVNSTDHPLRIDASVSGGYVHIKLMGTTPKDKSYDHIVLRNETIATRQPKTVIDGTETEITDAGTGVDENGNTVNLVVDKQGNKYVKGEMVNYAYTGKTVKAYRDYVDANGKVLKTELLHTDTYKHRDTSYKCTPYVEPEIPEEPDEPDPTDPTDPTDPWDPGTDIPTEPTLPSPWE
;
A
#
# COMPACT_ATOMS: atom_id res chain seq x y z
N ALA A 1 10.53 22.01 -2.52
CA ALA A 1 10.34 22.89 -1.37
C ALA A 1 10.93 22.32 -0.08
N SER A 2 10.79 21.00 0.20
CA SER A 2 11.25 20.38 1.46
C SER A 2 12.73 20.63 1.78
N THR A 3 13.64 20.55 0.80
CA THR A 3 15.08 20.75 1.00
C THR A 3 15.40 22.18 1.49
N ILE A 4 14.79 23.20 0.88
CA ILE A 4 15.00 24.59 1.31
C ILE A 4 14.31 24.87 2.63
N TYR A 5 13.14 24.27 2.88
CA TYR A 5 12.47 24.36 4.18
C TYR A 5 13.35 23.85 5.31
N THR A 6 13.89 22.63 5.16
CA THR A 6 14.80 22.04 6.16
C THR A 6 16.06 22.90 6.35
N ALA A 7 16.65 23.44 5.27
CA ALA A 7 17.79 24.34 5.34
C ALA A 7 17.46 25.63 6.11
N CYS A 8 16.27 26.22 5.90
CA CYS A 8 15.81 27.39 6.64
C CYS A 8 15.63 27.11 8.13
N LEU A 9 15.13 25.92 8.49
CA LEU A 9 14.99 25.53 9.91
C LEU A 9 16.34 25.41 10.61
N TYR A 10 17.35 24.82 9.95
CA TYR A 10 18.72 24.72 10.47
C TYR A 10 19.41 26.09 10.56
N ALA A 11 19.06 27.00 9.67
CA ALA A 11 19.59 28.36 9.67
C ALA A 11 18.83 29.33 10.62
N ASP A 12 17.88 28.82 11.40
CA ASP A 12 17.02 29.59 12.30
C ASP A 12 16.24 30.73 11.63
N LEU A 13 15.91 30.54 10.36
CA LEU A 13 15.12 31.52 9.61
C LEU A 13 13.62 31.36 9.91
N LYS A 14 12.91 32.48 9.87
CA LYS A 14 11.47 32.54 10.10
C LYS A 14 10.70 32.05 8.87
N VAL A 15 10.06 30.89 8.98
CA VAL A 15 9.12 30.38 7.97
C VAL A 15 7.76 31.05 8.17
N THR A 16 7.16 31.59 7.12
CA THR A 16 5.89 32.34 7.18
C THR A 16 4.74 31.62 6.48
N GLU A 17 5.06 30.74 5.51
CA GLU A 17 4.07 29.92 4.84
C GLU A 17 4.67 28.56 4.49
N ARG A 18 3.95 27.49 4.82
CA ARG A 18 4.34 26.12 4.54
C ARG A 18 3.10 25.22 4.60
N ALA A 19 2.96 24.31 3.65
CA ALA A 19 1.96 23.25 3.66
C ALA A 19 2.64 21.87 3.67
N PRO A 20 2.19 20.90 4.49
CA PRO A 20 2.67 19.52 4.42
C PRO A 20 2.17 18.84 3.14
N HIS A 21 2.77 17.70 2.78
CA HIS A 21 2.19 16.81 1.78
C HIS A 21 0.90 16.17 2.31
N MET A 22 0.00 15.86 1.39
CA MET A 22 -1.25 15.19 1.74
C MET A 22 -1.02 13.81 2.34
N PHE A 23 -0.06 13.06 1.79
CA PHE A 23 0.35 11.73 2.22
C PHE A 23 1.81 11.75 2.69
N THR A 24 2.21 10.74 3.46
CA THR A 24 3.61 10.60 3.91
C THR A 24 4.55 10.47 2.72
N VAL A 25 5.69 11.16 2.78
CA VAL A 25 6.79 11.05 1.81
C VAL A 25 7.99 10.37 2.45
N THR A 26 8.85 9.75 1.64
CA THR A 26 9.99 8.94 2.12
C THR A 26 11.36 9.63 2.01
N TYR A 27 11.44 10.76 1.30
CA TYR A 27 12.69 11.45 1.01
C TYR A 27 13.09 12.52 2.05
N VAL A 28 12.24 12.75 3.04
CA VAL A 28 12.48 13.67 4.16
C VAL A 28 11.77 13.16 5.42
N GLN A 29 12.24 13.55 6.59
CA GLN A 29 11.55 13.23 7.85
C GLN A 29 10.13 13.79 7.87
N LEU A 30 9.21 13.05 8.48
CA LEU A 30 7.83 13.50 8.67
C LEU A 30 7.83 14.83 9.47
N GLY A 31 6.99 15.76 9.03
CA GLY A 31 6.97 17.11 9.59
C GLY A 31 8.05 18.05 9.05
N MET A 32 9.02 17.54 8.27
CA MET A 32 10.10 18.36 7.66
C MET A 32 9.92 18.53 6.15
N ASP A 33 8.75 18.19 5.65
CA ASP A 33 8.38 18.35 4.24
C ASP A 33 7.66 19.68 3.99
N ALA A 34 7.73 20.17 2.78
CA ALA A 34 6.99 21.33 2.30
C ALA A 34 6.52 21.09 0.86
N THR A 35 5.26 21.42 0.59
CA THR A 35 4.62 21.28 -0.71
C THR A 35 4.49 22.64 -1.39
N ILE A 36 4.78 22.66 -2.70
CA ILE A 36 4.39 23.72 -3.59
C ILE A 36 3.41 23.15 -4.61
N TYR A 37 2.27 23.81 -4.77
CA TYR A 37 1.30 23.51 -5.80
C TYR A 37 0.95 24.83 -6.50
N TRP A 38 1.37 24.97 -7.75
CA TRP A 38 1.30 26.22 -8.49
C TRP A 38 -0.09 26.86 -8.44
N GLY A 39 -0.12 28.13 -8.00
CA GLY A 39 -1.35 28.92 -7.87
C GLY A 39 -2.18 28.65 -6.60
N SER A 40 -1.76 27.71 -5.72
CA SER A 40 -2.57 27.33 -4.54
C SER A 40 -1.76 27.15 -3.26
N LEU A 41 -0.59 26.51 -3.31
CA LEU A 41 0.27 26.29 -2.15
C LEU A 41 1.68 26.82 -2.43
N ASP A 42 2.22 27.56 -1.49
CA ASP A 42 3.54 28.14 -1.61
C ASP A 42 4.40 27.84 -0.36
N TYR A 43 5.68 28.09 -0.49
CA TYR A 43 6.62 28.08 0.61
C TYR A 43 7.27 29.44 0.73
N LYS A 44 7.12 30.11 1.90
CA LYS A 44 7.67 31.44 2.16
C LYS A 44 8.44 31.47 3.45
N PHE A 45 9.57 32.15 3.43
CA PHE A 45 10.36 32.45 4.60
C PHE A 45 10.91 33.88 4.51
N VAL A 46 11.33 34.40 5.64
CA VAL A 46 11.91 35.74 5.77
C VAL A 46 13.36 35.57 6.19
N ASN A 47 14.25 36.32 5.55
CA ASN A 47 15.58 36.54 6.08
C ASN A 47 15.44 37.34 7.40
N SER A 48 15.39 36.62 8.50
CA SER A 48 15.24 37.19 9.86
C SER A 48 16.59 37.61 10.50
N THR A 49 17.66 37.65 9.67
CA THR A 49 18.96 38.16 10.07
C THR A 49 19.16 39.61 9.65
N ASP A 50 20.06 40.34 10.31
CA ASP A 50 20.40 41.71 9.92
C ASP A 50 21.40 41.79 8.76
N HIS A 51 21.72 40.68 8.15
CA HIS A 51 22.72 40.56 7.09
C HIS A 51 22.17 39.93 5.82
N PRO A 52 22.77 40.17 4.63
CA PRO A 52 22.40 39.51 3.41
C PRO A 52 22.52 37.99 3.50
N LEU A 53 21.55 37.30 2.88
CA LEU A 53 21.53 35.84 2.74
C LEU A 53 21.73 35.46 1.29
N ARG A 54 22.66 34.54 1.02
CA ARG A 54 22.86 33.94 -0.30
C ARG A 54 22.34 32.50 -0.30
N ILE A 55 21.60 32.14 -1.34
CA ILE A 55 21.10 30.80 -1.58
C ILE A 55 21.83 30.21 -2.77
N ASP A 56 22.58 29.14 -2.56
CA ASP A 56 23.19 28.34 -3.61
C ASP A 56 22.40 27.03 -3.76
N ALA A 57 21.98 26.72 -4.97
CA ALA A 57 21.23 25.52 -5.29
C ALA A 57 21.90 24.74 -6.44
N SER A 58 22.01 23.44 -6.31
CA SER A 58 22.53 22.56 -7.36
C SER A 58 21.85 21.20 -7.34
N VAL A 59 21.93 20.48 -8.45
CA VAL A 59 21.45 19.11 -8.58
C VAL A 59 22.62 18.24 -9.02
N SER A 60 22.91 17.18 -8.28
CA SER A 60 23.94 16.21 -8.64
C SER A 60 23.63 14.83 -8.06
N GLY A 61 23.95 13.75 -8.77
CA GLY A 61 23.70 12.38 -8.33
C GLY A 61 22.23 12.06 -8.00
N GLY A 62 21.27 12.76 -8.62
CA GLY A 62 19.83 12.62 -8.31
C GLY A 62 19.36 13.37 -7.05
N TYR A 63 20.23 14.16 -6.42
CA TYR A 63 19.92 14.92 -5.20
C TYR A 63 19.89 16.41 -5.46
N VAL A 64 18.99 17.10 -4.75
CA VAL A 64 18.96 18.57 -4.67
C VAL A 64 19.79 19.01 -3.47
N HIS A 65 20.75 19.90 -3.71
CA HIS A 65 21.62 20.48 -2.71
C HIS A 65 21.27 21.97 -2.54
N ILE A 66 20.99 22.38 -1.30
CA ILE A 66 20.76 23.79 -0.94
C ILE A 66 21.80 24.20 0.11
N LYS A 67 22.44 25.32 -0.14
CA LYS A 67 23.30 26.00 0.87
C LYS A 67 22.78 27.39 1.12
N LEU A 68 22.54 27.69 2.39
CA LEU A 68 22.23 29.05 2.86
C LEU A 68 23.51 29.64 3.47
N MET A 69 23.99 30.73 2.93
CA MET A 69 25.21 31.39 3.36
C MET A 69 24.88 32.81 3.83
N GLY A 70 25.35 33.13 5.02
CA GLY A 70 25.13 34.41 5.66
C GLY A 70 26.11 34.64 6.83
N THR A 71 25.90 35.68 7.57
CA THR A 71 26.70 35.98 8.78
C THR A 71 26.06 35.32 10.00
N THR A 72 26.85 34.59 10.77
CA THR A 72 26.37 34.04 12.06
C THR A 72 26.13 35.18 13.03
N PRO A 73 24.93 35.25 13.67
CA PRO A 73 24.66 36.25 14.70
C PRO A 73 25.66 36.17 15.85
N LYS A 74 26.14 37.32 16.35
CA LYS A 74 27.17 37.40 17.41
C LYS A 74 26.63 36.97 18.77
N ASP A 75 25.33 37.11 18.97
CA ASP A 75 24.59 36.85 20.21
C ASP A 75 23.91 35.46 20.21
N LYS A 76 24.31 34.59 19.31
CA LYS A 76 23.79 33.23 19.20
C LYS A 76 24.06 32.46 20.50
N SER A 77 23.00 32.10 21.23
CA SER A 77 23.06 31.44 22.54
C SER A 77 23.16 29.92 22.50
N TYR A 78 23.15 29.33 21.30
CA TYR A 78 23.23 27.89 21.04
C TYR A 78 24.33 27.55 20.03
N ASP A 79 24.80 26.33 20.00
CA ASP A 79 25.81 25.84 19.03
C ASP A 79 25.14 25.46 17.72
N HIS A 80 24.20 24.53 17.77
CA HIS A 80 23.50 24.03 16.59
C HIS A 80 22.02 23.71 16.84
N ILE A 81 21.30 23.43 15.77
CA ILE A 81 19.89 23.04 15.79
C ILE A 81 19.77 21.56 15.47
N VAL A 82 18.91 20.86 16.22
CA VAL A 82 18.46 19.50 15.93
C VAL A 82 16.98 19.51 15.60
N LEU A 83 16.63 18.95 14.44
CA LEU A 83 15.24 18.77 14.03
C LEU A 83 14.79 17.35 14.40
N ARG A 84 13.66 17.25 15.04
CA ARG A 84 13.06 15.95 15.39
C ARG A 84 11.55 15.96 15.21
N ASN A 85 10.98 14.78 15.14
CA ASN A 85 9.53 14.61 15.09
C ASN A 85 9.07 13.58 16.12
N GLU A 86 7.77 13.61 16.40
CA GLU A 86 7.05 12.67 17.25
C GLU A 86 5.75 12.30 16.56
N THR A 87 5.58 11.02 16.25
CA THR A 87 4.30 10.51 15.72
C THR A 87 3.35 10.28 16.90
N ILE A 88 2.27 11.05 16.98
CA ILE A 88 1.29 10.99 18.07
C ILE A 88 0.04 10.18 17.73
N ALA A 89 -0.22 9.92 16.44
CA ALA A 89 -1.27 9.02 15.99
C ALA A 89 -0.90 8.33 14.68
N THR A 90 -1.38 7.10 14.50
CA THR A 90 -1.20 6.31 13.28
C THR A 90 -2.50 5.62 12.93
N ARG A 91 -2.92 5.71 11.66
CA ARG A 91 -4.05 4.97 11.11
C ARG A 91 -3.55 4.05 10.00
N GLN A 92 -3.64 2.75 10.25
CA GLN A 92 -3.25 1.74 9.26
C GLN A 92 -4.28 1.65 8.14
N PRO A 93 -3.84 1.49 6.88
CA PRO A 93 -4.74 1.25 5.77
C PRO A 93 -5.30 -0.18 5.84
N LYS A 94 -6.47 -0.34 5.24
CA LYS A 94 -7.15 -1.62 5.02
C LYS A 94 -7.11 -1.97 3.53
N THR A 95 -7.58 -3.16 3.20
CA THR A 95 -7.90 -3.55 1.83
C THR A 95 -9.43 -3.61 1.69
N VAL A 96 -9.97 -2.90 0.71
CA VAL A 96 -11.42 -2.74 0.54
C VAL A 96 -11.85 -2.94 -0.92
N ILE A 97 -13.14 -3.20 -1.12
CA ILE A 97 -13.76 -3.15 -2.45
C ILE A 97 -13.89 -1.68 -2.86
N ASP A 98 -13.47 -1.35 -4.08
CA ASP A 98 -13.48 0.03 -4.57
C ASP A 98 -14.87 0.66 -4.55
N GLY A 99 -14.94 1.92 -4.11
CA GLY A 99 -16.19 2.65 -3.94
C GLY A 99 -17.02 2.23 -2.73
N THR A 100 -16.51 1.35 -1.86
CA THR A 100 -17.18 0.88 -0.64
C THR A 100 -16.26 0.94 0.57
N GLU A 101 -16.80 0.69 1.77
CA GLU A 101 -16.02 0.45 3.00
C GLU A 101 -15.90 -1.05 3.33
N THR A 102 -16.30 -1.94 2.41
CA THR A 102 -16.25 -3.39 2.63
C THR A 102 -14.81 -3.87 2.66
N GLU A 103 -14.36 -4.19 3.85
CA GLU A 103 -13.02 -4.74 4.09
C GLU A 103 -12.95 -6.19 3.61
N ILE A 104 -11.89 -6.50 2.87
CA ILE A 104 -11.65 -7.82 2.27
C ILE A 104 -10.29 -8.36 2.65
N THR A 105 -10.19 -9.69 2.71
CA THR A 105 -8.95 -10.44 2.93
C THR A 105 -8.77 -11.46 1.80
N ASP A 106 -7.53 -11.91 1.61
CA ASP A 106 -7.20 -12.95 0.64
C ASP A 106 -7.96 -14.26 0.98
N ALA A 107 -8.57 -14.87 -0.03
CA ALA A 107 -9.28 -16.15 0.08
C ALA A 107 -8.71 -17.22 -0.86
N GLY A 108 -7.48 -17.00 -1.40
CA GLY A 108 -6.81 -17.91 -2.31
C GLY A 108 -7.30 -17.78 -3.75
N THR A 109 -7.46 -18.92 -4.43
CA THR A 109 -7.90 -18.98 -5.82
C THR A 109 -9.16 -19.79 -5.97
N GLY A 110 -9.93 -19.53 -7.01
CA GLY A 110 -11.08 -20.31 -7.45
C GLY A 110 -11.08 -20.46 -8.97
N VAL A 111 -12.13 -21.03 -9.49
CA VAL A 111 -12.34 -21.19 -10.95
C VAL A 111 -13.59 -20.41 -11.33
N ASP A 112 -13.52 -19.59 -12.37
CA ASP A 112 -14.69 -18.87 -12.89
C ASP A 112 -15.58 -19.75 -13.76
N GLU A 113 -16.70 -19.24 -14.21
CA GLU A 113 -17.66 -19.92 -15.09
C GLU A 113 -17.08 -20.39 -16.43
N ASN A 114 -15.91 -19.84 -16.83
CA ASN A 114 -15.21 -20.18 -18.07
C ASN A 114 -14.05 -21.17 -17.83
N GLY A 115 -13.87 -21.65 -16.58
CA GLY A 115 -12.79 -22.55 -16.21
C GLY A 115 -11.44 -21.88 -15.95
N ASN A 116 -11.37 -20.53 -15.88
CA ASN A 116 -10.12 -19.82 -15.61
C ASN A 116 -9.87 -19.72 -14.12
N THR A 117 -8.60 -19.85 -13.73
CA THR A 117 -8.18 -19.59 -12.35
C THR A 117 -8.25 -18.09 -12.04
N VAL A 118 -8.97 -17.74 -10.99
CA VAL A 118 -9.14 -16.36 -10.50
C VAL A 118 -8.69 -16.23 -9.06
N ASN A 119 -8.19 -15.05 -8.68
CA ASN A 119 -7.88 -14.73 -7.29
C ASN A 119 -9.16 -14.35 -6.55
N LEU A 120 -9.36 -14.92 -5.38
CA LEU A 120 -10.53 -14.67 -4.55
C LEU A 120 -10.17 -13.84 -3.33
N VAL A 121 -11.12 -13.01 -2.92
CA VAL A 121 -11.13 -12.30 -1.64
C VAL A 121 -12.46 -12.53 -0.94
N VAL A 122 -12.46 -12.39 0.38
CA VAL A 122 -13.65 -12.61 1.22
C VAL A 122 -13.86 -11.43 2.15
N ASP A 123 -15.11 -11.02 2.34
CA ASP A 123 -15.49 -10.01 3.33
C ASP A 123 -15.72 -10.63 4.73
N LYS A 124 -16.02 -9.78 5.71
CA LYS A 124 -16.28 -10.22 7.09
C LYS A 124 -17.55 -11.06 7.26
N GLN A 125 -18.46 -11.01 6.30
CA GLN A 125 -19.71 -11.77 6.26
C GLN A 125 -19.54 -13.14 5.60
N GLY A 126 -18.36 -13.39 4.99
CA GLY A 126 -18.06 -14.64 4.29
C GLY A 126 -18.42 -14.61 2.80
N ASN A 127 -18.87 -13.47 2.26
CA ASN A 127 -19.12 -13.35 0.83
C ASN A 127 -17.80 -13.34 0.06
N LYS A 128 -17.71 -14.16 -0.99
CA LYS A 128 -16.53 -14.26 -1.84
C LYS A 128 -16.68 -13.37 -3.07
N TYR A 129 -15.56 -12.82 -3.50
CA TYR A 129 -15.46 -11.96 -4.69
C TYR A 129 -14.24 -12.35 -5.52
N VAL A 130 -14.34 -12.19 -6.83
CA VAL A 130 -13.19 -12.22 -7.73
C VAL A 130 -12.45 -10.90 -7.60
N LYS A 131 -11.17 -10.96 -7.25
CA LYS A 131 -10.29 -9.80 -7.11
C LYS A 131 -9.84 -9.31 -8.48
N GLY A 132 -10.27 -8.11 -8.86
CA GLY A 132 -9.88 -7.45 -10.10
C GLY A 132 -8.68 -6.52 -9.95
N GLU A 133 -8.63 -5.47 -10.76
CA GLU A 133 -7.54 -4.50 -10.78
C GLU A 133 -7.50 -3.63 -9.51
N MET A 134 -6.29 -3.24 -9.11
CA MET A 134 -6.07 -2.27 -8.04
C MET A 134 -6.40 -0.87 -8.56
N VAL A 135 -7.25 -0.16 -7.82
CA VAL A 135 -7.63 1.24 -8.11
C VAL A 135 -6.79 2.20 -7.29
N ASN A 136 -6.59 1.92 -6.01
CA ASN A 136 -5.84 2.78 -5.11
C ASN A 136 -4.76 2.02 -4.35
N TYR A 137 -3.60 2.68 -4.18
CA TYR A 137 -2.53 2.23 -3.29
C TYR A 137 -2.76 2.73 -1.87
N ALA A 138 -2.35 1.92 -0.90
CA ALA A 138 -2.40 2.26 0.51
C ALA A 138 -1.47 3.42 0.89
N TYR A 139 -1.95 4.24 1.84
CA TYR A 139 -1.11 5.18 2.58
C TYR A 139 -1.47 5.12 4.06
N THR A 140 -0.46 4.90 4.90
CA THR A 140 -0.63 5.00 6.35
C THR A 140 -0.83 6.46 6.74
N GLY A 141 -1.96 6.76 7.37
CA GLY A 141 -2.21 8.07 7.95
C GLY A 141 -1.39 8.28 9.21
N LYS A 142 -0.86 9.48 9.39
CA LYS A 142 -0.09 9.84 10.60
C LYS A 142 -0.39 11.26 11.04
N THR A 143 -0.42 11.47 12.35
CA THR A 143 -0.35 12.81 12.94
C THR A 143 1.00 12.94 13.64
N VAL A 144 1.74 14.00 13.30
CA VAL A 144 3.14 14.19 13.69
C VAL A 144 3.35 15.59 14.21
N LYS A 145 3.99 15.70 15.36
CA LYS A 145 4.54 16.96 15.87
C LYS A 145 5.98 17.11 15.41
N ALA A 146 6.33 18.27 14.89
CA ALA A 146 7.68 18.64 14.47
C ALA A 146 8.28 19.64 15.45
N TYR A 147 9.53 19.41 15.83
CA TYR A 147 10.23 20.21 16.82
C TYR A 147 11.58 20.67 16.30
N ARG A 148 12.01 21.82 16.83
CA ARG A 148 13.34 22.38 16.69
C ARG A 148 13.96 22.53 18.07
N ASP A 149 15.04 21.79 18.31
CA ASP A 149 15.81 21.88 19.56
C ASP A 149 17.06 22.70 19.31
N TYR A 150 17.32 23.67 20.20
CA TYR A 150 18.51 24.50 20.25
C TYR A 150 19.49 23.86 21.22
N VAL A 151 20.67 23.49 20.74
CA VAL A 151 21.62 22.65 21.48
C VAL A 151 22.94 23.37 21.70
N ASP A 152 23.52 23.23 22.87
CA ASP A 152 24.85 23.77 23.18
C ASP A 152 25.99 22.88 22.64
N ALA A 153 27.23 23.34 22.75
CA ALA A 153 28.42 22.63 22.30
C ALA A 153 28.64 21.26 23.01
N ASN A 154 28.00 21.01 24.15
CA ASN A 154 28.10 19.77 24.92
C ASN A 154 26.94 18.79 24.56
N GLY A 155 26.03 19.17 23.65
CA GLY A 155 24.87 18.36 23.26
C GLY A 155 23.66 18.51 24.18
N LYS A 156 23.67 19.50 25.12
CA LYS A 156 22.54 19.76 26.00
C LYS A 156 21.50 20.60 25.26
N VAL A 157 20.24 20.18 25.31
CA VAL A 157 19.11 20.97 24.80
C VAL A 157 18.85 22.15 25.71
N LEU A 158 18.98 23.37 25.18
CA LEU A 158 18.73 24.63 25.86
C LEU A 158 17.29 25.11 25.73
N LYS A 159 16.68 24.84 24.55
CA LYS A 159 15.31 25.25 24.23
C LYS A 159 14.74 24.27 23.24
N THR A 160 13.46 23.93 23.40
CA THR A 160 12.66 23.18 22.41
C THR A 160 11.54 24.09 21.92
N GLU A 161 11.34 24.10 20.61
CA GLU A 161 10.25 24.80 19.95
C GLU A 161 9.38 23.80 19.17
N LEU A 162 8.06 23.80 19.42
CA LEU A 162 7.10 23.11 18.58
C LEU A 162 6.88 23.94 17.32
N LEU A 163 7.29 23.44 16.18
CA LEU A 163 7.12 24.12 14.89
C LEU A 163 5.66 24.05 14.41
N HIS A 164 5.11 22.85 14.38
CA HIS A 164 3.72 22.59 13.95
C HIS A 164 3.30 21.15 14.26
N THR A 165 2.03 20.88 14.01
CA THR A 165 1.47 19.52 14.02
C THR A 165 0.86 19.27 12.64
N ASP A 166 1.34 18.23 11.94
CA ASP A 166 0.89 17.84 10.62
C ASP A 166 0.03 16.59 10.69
N THR A 167 -0.98 16.52 9.84
CA THR A 167 -1.79 15.31 9.64
C THR A 167 -1.69 14.87 8.19
N TYR A 168 -1.04 13.73 7.99
CA TYR A 168 -0.98 13.03 6.71
C TYR A 168 -2.20 12.14 6.57
N LYS A 169 -2.90 12.25 5.43
CA LYS A 169 -4.10 11.46 5.18
C LYS A 169 -3.75 9.98 5.05
N HIS A 170 -4.66 9.15 5.47
CA HIS A 170 -4.65 7.73 5.17
C HIS A 170 -5.43 7.46 3.88
N ARG A 171 -5.09 6.37 3.20
CA ARG A 171 -5.86 5.84 2.08
C ARG A 171 -5.78 4.31 2.10
N ASP A 172 -6.91 3.66 1.95
CA ASP A 172 -7.00 2.22 1.87
C ASP A 172 -6.55 1.72 0.48
N THR A 173 -6.06 0.48 0.41
CA THR A 173 -5.91 -0.21 -0.88
C THR A 173 -7.29 -0.60 -1.35
N SER A 174 -7.67 -0.23 -2.57
CA SER A 174 -8.95 -0.65 -3.14
C SER A 174 -8.78 -1.44 -4.44
N TYR A 175 -9.64 -2.44 -4.61
CA TYR A 175 -9.71 -3.29 -5.79
C TYR A 175 -11.13 -3.27 -6.37
N LYS A 176 -11.23 -3.26 -7.69
CA LYS A 176 -12.48 -3.65 -8.34
C LYS A 176 -12.72 -5.13 -8.08
N CYS A 177 -13.89 -5.43 -7.52
CA CYS A 177 -14.27 -6.81 -7.21
C CYS A 177 -15.65 -7.10 -7.77
N THR A 178 -15.85 -8.35 -8.24
CA THR A 178 -17.16 -8.85 -8.67
C THR A 178 -17.56 -10.01 -7.77
N PRO A 179 -18.85 -10.19 -7.45
CA PRO A 179 -19.30 -11.36 -6.69
C PRO A 179 -18.82 -12.66 -7.34
N TYR A 180 -18.30 -13.57 -6.53
CA TYR A 180 -17.89 -14.88 -6.99
C TYR A 180 -19.04 -15.88 -6.83
N VAL A 181 -19.36 -16.56 -7.91
CA VAL A 181 -20.29 -17.69 -7.91
C VAL A 181 -19.47 -18.93 -8.21
N GLU A 182 -19.53 -19.91 -7.32
CA GLU A 182 -18.86 -21.19 -7.52
C GLU A 182 -19.52 -21.92 -8.69
N PRO A 183 -18.76 -22.37 -9.71
CA PRO A 183 -19.35 -23.12 -10.82
C PRO A 183 -20.01 -24.42 -10.31
N GLU A 184 -21.21 -24.72 -10.78
CA GLU A 184 -21.84 -26.02 -10.53
C GLU A 184 -20.97 -27.10 -11.18
N ILE A 185 -20.43 -27.99 -10.37
CA ILE A 185 -19.76 -29.18 -10.87
C ILE A 185 -20.89 -30.06 -11.39
N PRO A 186 -20.92 -30.42 -12.71
CA PRO A 186 -21.89 -31.37 -13.21
C PRO A 186 -21.79 -32.64 -12.37
N GLU A 187 -22.91 -33.12 -11.82
CA GLU A 187 -22.95 -34.42 -11.17
C GLU A 187 -22.39 -35.44 -12.16
N GLU A 188 -21.34 -36.16 -11.73
CA GLU A 188 -20.91 -37.31 -12.54
C GLU A 188 -22.12 -38.18 -12.74
N PRO A 189 -22.42 -38.62 -13.98
CA PRO A 189 -23.51 -39.58 -14.21
C PRO A 189 -23.24 -40.76 -13.28
N ASP A 190 -24.27 -41.17 -12.51
CA ASP A 190 -24.20 -42.33 -11.63
C ASP A 190 -23.56 -43.48 -12.43
N GLU A 191 -22.42 -43.98 -11.90
CA GLU A 191 -21.84 -45.19 -12.47
C GLU A 191 -22.96 -46.28 -12.51
N PRO A 192 -23.18 -46.92 -13.66
CA PRO A 192 -24.24 -47.93 -13.75
C PRO A 192 -24.01 -48.98 -12.67
N ASP A 193 -25.07 -49.28 -11.91
CA ASP A 193 -25.01 -50.27 -10.83
C ASP A 193 -24.69 -51.65 -11.46
N PRO A 194 -23.51 -52.23 -11.17
CA PRO A 194 -23.14 -53.53 -11.77
C PRO A 194 -24.05 -54.70 -11.35
N THR A 195 -24.99 -54.46 -10.44
CA THR A 195 -25.99 -55.45 -9.99
C THR A 195 -27.37 -55.20 -10.59
N ASP A 196 -27.58 -54.13 -11.38
CA ASP A 196 -28.85 -53.88 -12.08
C ASP A 196 -28.98 -54.84 -13.27
N PRO A 197 -29.91 -55.78 -13.25
CA PRO A 197 -30.08 -56.75 -14.32
C PRO A 197 -30.56 -56.13 -15.66
N THR A 198 -30.84 -54.83 -15.69
CA THR A 198 -31.20 -54.08 -16.91
C THR A 198 -30.02 -53.30 -17.47
N ASP A 199 -28.85 -53.27 -16.77
CA ASP A 199 -27.64 -52.61 -17.28
C ASP A 199 -27.01 -53.44 -18.39
N PRO A 200 -26.93 -52.93 -19.65
CA PRO A 200 -26.38 -53.68 -20.78
C PRO A 200 -24.87 -53.95 -20.66
N THR A 201 -24.19 -53.41 -19.62
CA THR A 201 -22.77 -53.64 -19.34
C THR A 201 -22.54 -54.72 -18.26
N ASP A 202 -23.60 -55.25 -17.64
CA ASP A 202 -23.48 -56.32 -16.63
C ASP A 202 -23.20 -57.68 -17.38
N PRO A 203 -22.00 -58.26 -17.13
CA PRO A 203 -21.65 -59.57 -17.76
C PRO A 203 -22.54 -60.74 -17.31
N TRP A 204 -23.43 -60.54 -16.33
CA TRP A 204 -24.36 -61.52 -15.82
C TRP A 204 -25.82 -61.25 -16.18
N ASP A 205 -26.11 -60.27 -17.08
CA ASP A 205 -27.46 -60.03 -17.60
C ASP A 205 -27.94 -61.26 -18.38
N PRO A 206 -29.02 -61.95 -17.92
CA PRO A 206 -29.54 -63.14 -18.59
C PRO A 206 -30.14 -62.88 -19.98
N GLY A 207 -30.15 -61.59 -20.42
CA GLY A 207 -30.58 -61.18 -21.75
C GLY A 207 -29.46 -61.11 -22.81
N THR A 208 -28.19 -61.26 -22.44
CA THR A 208 -27.09 -61.34 -23.44
C THR A 208 -26.89 -62.75 -23.94
N ASP A 209 -27.22 -63.03 -25.18
CA ASP A 209 -26.91 -64.27 -25.90
C ASP A 209 -25.40 -64.54 -25.88
N ILE A 210 -24.94 -65.52 -25.09
CA ILE A 210 -23.56 -65.98 -25.09
C ILE A 210 -23.27 -66.56 -26.47
N PRO A 211 -22.32 -66.05 -27.26
CA PRO A 211 -21.90 -66.70 -28.51
C PRO A 211 -21.36 -68.09 -28.17
N THR A 212 -21.94 -69.15 -28.73
CA THR A 212 -21.41 -70.49 -28.62
C THR A 212 -20.00 -70.53 -29.23
N GLU A 213 -19.02 -70.97 -28.45
CA GLU A 213 -17.66 -71.19 -28.96
C GLU A 213 -17.63 -72.04 -30.13
N PRO A 214 -16.87 -71.72 -31.21
CA PRO A 214 -16.65 -72.64 -32.31
C PRO A 214 -15.85 -73.84 -31.81
N THR A 215 -16.42 -75.05 -31.94
CA THR A 215 -15.75 -76.32 -31.68
C THR A 215 -14.54 -76.46 -32.58
N LEU A 216 -13.34 -76.44 -31.98
CA LEU A 216 -12.12 -76.78 -32.68
C LEU A 216 -12.11 -78.30 -33.00
N PRO A 217 -11.70 -78.73 -34.20
CA PRO A 217 -11.58 -80.18 -34.55
C PRO A 217 -10.42 -80.76 -33.71
N SER A 218 -10.66 -81.97 -33.25
CA SER A 218 -9.71 -82.83 -32.51
C SER A 218 -8.46 -83.13 -33.35
N PRO A 219 -7.24 -83.02 -32.75
CA PRO A 219 -5.98 -83.26 -33.47
C PRO A 219 -5.64 -84.75 -33.69
N TRP A 220 -6.55 -85.69 -33.40
CA TRP A 220 -6.30 -87.16 -33.60
C TRP A 220 -7.44 -87.85 -34.30
N GLU A 221 -7.44 -87.75 -35.67
CA GLU A 221 -7.80 -88.75 -36.64
C GLU A 221 -7.08 -88.48 -37.93
#